data_4b09d93c6bcecbc6a0e40affc9bc4c54
#
_entry.id   4b09d93c6bcecbc6a0e40affc9bc4c54
#
_cell.length_a   1.000
_cell.length_b   1.000
_cell.length_c   1.000
_cell.angle_alpha   90.00
_cell.angle_beta   90.00
_cell.angle_gamma   90.00
#
_symmetry.space_group_name_H-M   'P 1'
#
loop_
_entity.id
_entity.type
_entity.pdbx_description
1 polymer ?
#
loop_
_entity_poly.entity_id
_entity_poly.type
_entity_poly.pdbx_seq_one_letter_code
_entity_poly.pdbx_strand_id
1 'polypeptide(L)'
;RSFSNDGEALVLLHGSGQNHLTWVLQSRYFAYRGYPVLAPDFPGHGLSGGTPLESIEDMADWVIALLDSLDVKTACLVGHSQGCLVAIDAAARYPDRVSRLGLIAGALAIPVNDQLLTMSDKALGKAISVMTSWGHGPMAHMHDNTQPGHSFLGYGNRLMASNHADALRHDLVACNNYSSGKVAAAKITQPTLCILAASDRMTPVKFGNAMADSLVNSERVILNGAGHMLPAERPAEVNDALRHFLAS
;
A
#
# COMPACT_ATOMS: atom_id res chain seq x y z
N ARG A 1 -2.70 17.78 -17.64
CA ARG A 1 -1.27 17.92 -17.97
C ARG A 1 -0.80 16.57 -18.46
N SER A 2 -0.29 16.47 -19.68
CA SER A 2 0.39 15.27 -20.17
C SER A 2 1.57 14.99 -19.24
N PHE A 3 1.73 13.74 -18.83
CA PHE A 3 2.97 13.26 -18.22
C PHE A 3 4.04 13.21 -19.33
N SER A 4 4.56 14.38 -19.71
CA SER A 4 5.69 14.49 -20.62
C SER A 4 6.96 14.41 -19.78
N ASN A 5 7.35 13.22 -19.36
CA ASN A 5 8.61 13.07 -18.66
C ASN A 5 9.33 11.81 -19.12
N ASP A 6 10.58 12.00 -19.46
CA ASP A 6 11.55 10.93 -19.72
C ASP A 6 11.87 10.09 -18.46
N GLY A 7 11.12 10.30 -17.36
CA GLY A 7 11.28 9.62 -16.09
C GLY A 7 10.23 8.52 -15.85
N GLU A 8 10.64 7.46 -15.18
CA GLU A 8 9.78 6.38 -14.72
C GLU A 8 8.70 6.90 -13.74
N ALA A 9 7.43 6.58 -14.00
CA ALA A 9 6.33 6.98 -13.11
C ALA A 9 6.37 6.18 -11.80
N LEU A 10 6.26 6.87 -10.67
CA LEU A 10 6.14 6.29 -9.34
C LEU A 10 4.67 6.25 -8.94
N VAL A 11 4.09 5.05 -8.87
CA VAL A 11 2.67 4.84 -8.53
C VAL A 11 2.56 4.30 -7.12
N LEU A 12 1.86 5.02 -6.25
CA LEU A 12 1.72 4.72 -4.82
C LEU A 12 0.32 4.16 -4.54
N LEU A 13 0.24 2.85 -4.26
CA LEU A 13 -1.01 2.10 -4.07
C LEU A 13 -1.31 1.94 -2.58
N HIS A 14 -2.44 2.48 -2.15
CA HIS A 14 -2.84 2.47 -0.74
C HIS A 14 -3.32 1.09 -0.26
N GLY A 15 -3.42 0.91 1.06
CA GLY A 15 -3.93 -0.29 1.71
C GLY A 15 -5.44 -0.28 1.93
N SER A 16 -5.96 -1.36 2.54
CA SER A 16 -7.39 -1.55 2.79
C SER A 16 -8.00 -0.40 3.59
N GLY A 17 -9.10 0.15 3.08
CA GLY A 17 -9.84 1.25 3.67
C GLY A 17 -9.08 2.59 3.69
N GLN A 18 -7.94 2.69 3.02
CA GLN A 18 -7.13 3.90 2.95
C GLN A 18 -7.46 4.70 1.68
N ASN A 19 -6.63 5.72 1.38
CA ASN A 19 -6.70 6.51 0.16
C ASN A 19 -5.36 7.23 -0.08
N HIS A 20 -5.28 8.09 -1.11
CA HIS A 20 -4.05 8.82 -1.47
C HIS A 20 -3.40 9.59 -0.31
N LEU A 21 -4.17 9.98 0.71
CA LEU A 21 -3.64 10.72 1.87
C LEU A 21 -2.68 9.88 2.72
N THR A 22 -2.70 8.56 2.61
CA THR A 22 -1.67 7.68 3.20
C THR A 22 -0.27 8.06 2.72
N TRP A 23 -0.18 8.55 1.49
CA TRP A 23 1.07 8.82 0.79
C TRP A 23 1.49 10.30 0.78
N VAL A 24 0.83 11.17 1.55
CA VAL A 24 1.07 12.61 1.50
C VAL A 24 2.55 12.98 1.72
N LEU A 25 3.25 12.24 2.58
CA LEU A 25 4.66 12.50 2.90
C LEU A 25 5.61 11.97 1.81
N GLN A 26 5.28 10.84 1.20
CA GLN A 26 6.04 10.23 0.11
C GLN A 26 5.79 10.98 -1.20
N SER A 27 4.54 11.21 -1.56
CA SER A 27 4.18 11.87 -2.82
C SER A 27 4.80 13.28 -2.92
N ARG A 28 4.76 14.06 -1.84
CA ARG A 28 5.42 15.37 -1.79
C ARG A 28 6.94 15.26 -1.88
N TYR A 29 7.54 14.33 -1.13
CA TYR A 29 8.99 14.14 -1.10
C TYR A 29 9.54 13.82 -2.49
N PHE A 30 8.93 12.91 -3.23
CA PHE A 30 9.37 12.50 -4.55
C PHE A 30 9.00 13.52 -5.63
N ALA A 31 7.82 14.13 -5.58
CA ALA A 31 7.42 15.17 -6.52
C ALA A 31 8.35 16.39 -6.47
N TYR A 32 8.78 16.84 -5.29
CA TYR A 32 9.77 17.92 -5.15
C TYR A 32 11.16 17.56 -5.68
N ARG A 33 11.44 16.28 -5.87
CA ARG A 33 12.69 15.78 -6.47
C ARG A 33 12.57 15.47 -7.96
N GLY A 34 11.45 15.84 -8.57
CA GLY A 34 11.23 15.72 -10.00
C GLY A 34 10.71 14.36 -10.47
N TYR A 35 10.36 13.45 -9.57
CA TYR A 35 9.71 12.21 -9.97
C TYR A 35 8.26 12.45 -10.41
N PRO A 36 7.82 11.83 -11.53
CA PRO A 36 6.39 11.79 -11.86
C PRO A 36 5.67 10.86 -10.87
N VAL A 37 4.91 11.42 -9.95
CA VAL A 37 4.23 10.66 -8.89
C VAL A 37 2.75 10.61 -9.11
N LEU A 38 2.19 9.40 -9.03
CA LEU A 38 0.76 9.11 -8.99
C LEU A 38 0.43 8.45 -7.65
N ALA A 39 -0.53 9.00 -6.94
CA ALA A 39 -1.12 8.38 -5.75
C ALA A 39 -2.63 8.29 -5.98
N PRO A 40 -3.09 7.28 -6.72
CA PRO A 40 -4.51 7.15 -7.03
C PRO A 40 -5.31 6.68 -5.82
N ASP A 41 -6.59 7.05 -5.80
CA ASP A 41 -7.59 6.40 -4.97
C ASP A 41 -8.25 5.28 -5.80
N PHE A 42 -8.32 4.07 -5.28
CA PHE A 42 -9.12 3.02 -5.91
C PHE A 42 -10.59 3.44 -5.99
N PRO A 43 -11.39 2.88 -6.91
CA PRO A 43 -12.82 3.16 -6.99
C PRO A 43 -13.50 3.03 -5.62
N GLY A 44 -14.36 4.00 -5.27
CA GLY A 44 -15.03 4.08 -3.98
C GLY A 44 -14.16 4.60 -2.82
N HIS A 45 -12.93 5.02 -3.08
CA HIS A 45 -12.02 5.58 -2.08
C HIS A 45 -11.73 7.06 -2.34
N GLY A 46 -11.51 7.81 -1.27
CA GLY A 46 -11.05 9.18 -1.30
C GLY A 46 -11.84 10.07 -2.26
N LEU A 47 -11.18 10.53 -3.33
CA LEU A 47 -11.76 11.39 -4.35
C LEU A 47 -12.24 10.62 -5.60
N SER A 48 -11.99 9.32 -5.69
CA SER A 48 -12.44 8.48 -6.80
C SER A 48 -13.90 8.09 -6.65
N GLY A 49 -14.66 8.28 -7.73
CA GLY A 49 -16.04 7.79 -7.84
C GLY A 49 -16.10 6.28 -8.09
N GLY A 50 -17.32 5.79 -8.33
CA GLY A 50 -17.56 4.38 -8.62
C GLY A 50 -17.74 3.53 -7.37
N THR A 51 -17.93 2.23 -7.59
CA THR A 51 -18.06 1.22 -6.52
C THR A 51 -16.71 0.62 -6.21
N PRO A 52 -16.43 0.25 -4.95
CA PRO A 52 -15.22 -0.49 -4.59
C PRO A 52 -15.07 -1.77 -5.42
N LEU A 53 -13.84 -2.12 -5.78
CA LEU A 53 -13.53 -3.32 -6.55
C LEU A 53 -13.61 -4.57 -5.66
N GLU A 54 -13.92 -5.73 -6.27
CA GLU A 54 -14.26 -6.94 -5.52
C GLU A 54 -13.05 -7.88 -5.29
N SER A 55 -11.97 -7.71 -6.07
CA SER A 55 -10.79 -8.58 -5.99
C SER A 55 -9.47 -7.81 -6.16
N ILE A 56 -8.39 -8.42 -5.70
CA ILE A 56 -7.02 -7.91 -5.93
C ILE A 56 -6.71 -7.88 -7.43
N GLU A 57 -7.18 -8.88 -8.15
CA GLU A 57 -7.02 -9.01 -9.60
C GLU A 57 -7.69 -7.85 -10.34
N ASP A 58 -8.92 -7.49 -9.96
CA ASP A 58 -9.63 -6.33 -10.55
C ASP A 58 -8.91 -5.01 -10.21
N MET A 59 -8.37 -4.88 -9.00
CA MET A 59 -7.58 -3.70 -8.62
C MET A 59 -6.29 -3.60 -9.45
N ALA A 60 -5.63 -4.71 -9.72
CA ALA A 60 -4.44 -4.74 -10.58
C ALA A 60 -4.79 -4.37 -12.03
N ASP A 61 -5.88 -4.89 -12.57
CA ASP A 61 -6.37 -4.53 -13.90
C ASP A 61 -6.74 -3.04 -14.00
N TRP A 62 -7.37 -2.51 -12.94
CA TRP A 62 -7.67 -1.09 -12.84
C TRP A 62 -6.40 -0.21 -12.83
N VAL A 63 -5.34 -0.64 -12.13
CA VAL A 63 -4.05 0.08 -12.15
C VAL A 63 -3.48 0.13 -13.57
N ILE A 64 -3.51 -0.98 -14.31
CA ILE A 64 -3.03 -1.01 -15.70
C ILE A 64 -3.87 -0.10 -16.59
N ALA A 65 -5.20 -0.14 -16.45
CA ALA A 65 -6.09 0.75 -17.20
C ALA A 65 -5.85 2.24 -16.87
N LEU A 66 -5.52 2.56 -15.61
CA LEU A 66 -5.11 3.91 -15.22
C LEU A 66 -3.82 4.33 -15.94
N LEU A 67 -2.80 3.47 -16.00
CA LEU A 67 -1.56 3.75 -16.72
C LEU A 67 -1.84 4.00 -18.22
N ASP A 68 -2.72 3.20 -18.83
CA ASP A 68 -3.14 3.38 -20.22
C ASP A 68 -3.81 4.73 -20.46
N SER A 69 -4.71 5.13 -19.55
CA SER A 69 -5.43 6.41 -19.65
C SER A 69 -4.53 7.64 -19.54
N LEU A 70 -3.32 7.46 -18.99
CA LEU A 70 -2.31 8.50 -18.79
C LEU A 70 -1.14 8.40 -19.76
N ASP A 71 -1.20 7.50 -20.74
CA ASP A 71 -0.11 7.18 -21.67
C ASP A 71 1.21 6.78 -20.97
N VAL A 72 1.12 6.21 -19.76
CA VAL A 72 2.28 5.71 -19.00
C VAL A 72 2.58 4.28 -19.44
N LYS A 73 3.72 4.07 -20.11
CA LYS A 73 4.10 2.75 -20.63
C LYS A 73 4.52 1.79 -19.53
N THR A 74 5.39 2.24 -18.65
CA THR A 74 5.93 1.46 -17.53
C THR A 74 5.95 2.30 -16.27
N ALA A 75 5.82 1.66 -15.10
CA ALA A 75 5.84 2.33 -13.81
C ALA A 75 6.55 1.50 -12.74
N CYS A 76 7.15 2.18 -11.77
CA CYS A 76 7.47 1.60 -10.47
C CYS A 76 6.20 1.60 -9.61
N LEU A 77 5.72 0.43 -9.19
CA LEU A 77 4.58 0.30 -8.29
C LEU A 77 5.05 0.18 -6.84
N VAL A 78 4.60 1.09 -6.00
CA VAL A 78 4.86 1.05 -4.56
C VAL A 78 3.55 0.80 -3.84
N GLY A 79 3.40 -0.38 -3.25
CA GLY A 79 2.21 -0.78 -2.52
C GLY A 79 2.42 -0.74 -1.01
N HIS A 80 1.38 -0.39 -0.27
CA HIS A 80 1.28 -0.55 1.17
C HIS A 80 0.20 -1.58 1.51
N SER A 81 0.52 -2.57 2.35
CA SER A 81 -0.47 -3.56 2.82
C SER A 81 -1.17 -4.27 1.63
N GLN A 82 -2.49 -4.14 1.47
CA GLN A 82 -3.26 -4.59 0.31
C GLN A 82 -2.64 -4.13 -1.02
N GLY A 83 -2.16 -2.89 -1.08
CA GLY A 83 -1.48 -2.36 -2.26
C GLY A 83 -0.25 -3.20 -2.68
N CYS A 84 0.38 -3.94 -1.75
CA CYS A 84 1.43 -4.91 -2.08
C CYS A 84 0.88 -6.09 -2.88
N LEU A 85 -0.29 -6.62 -2.51
CA LEU A 85 -0.94 -7.71 -3.25
C LEU A 85 -1.29 -7.26 -4.66
N VAL A 86 -1.83 -6.04 -4.79
CA VAL A 86 -2.16 -5.44 -6.10
C VAL A 86 -0.90 -5.25 -6.95
N ALA A 87 0.18 -4.73 -6.38
CA ALA A 87 1.44 -4.53 -7.09
C ALA A 87 2.08 -5.86 -7.53
N ILE A 88 2.05 -6.89 -6.67
CA ILE A 88 2.53 -8.25 -6.97
C ILE A 88 1.70 -8.86 -8.10
N ASP A 89 0.38 -8.77 -8.03
CA ASP A 89 -0.51 -9.34 -9.05
C ASP A 89 -0.34 -8.63 -10.40
N ALA A 90 -0.26 -7.30 -10.41
CA ALA A 90 0.00 -6.51 -11.60
C ALA A 90 1.35 -6.87 -12.23
N ALA A 91 2.43 -6.95 -11.46
CA ALA A 91 3.76 -7.30 -11.98
C ALA A 91 3.82 -8.72 -12.56
N ALA A 92 3.11 -9.67 -11.94
CA ALA A 92 3.08 -11.06 -12.40
C ALA A 92 2.26 -11.26 -13.70
N ARG A 93 1.18 -10.49 -13.88
CA ARG A 93 0.29 -10.59 -15.05
C ARG A 93 0.66 -9.64 -16.17
N TYR A 94 1.28 -8.51 -15.84
CA TYR A 94 1.65 -7.45 -16.79
C TYR A 94 3.13 -7.06 -16.63
N PRO A 95 4.09 -8.00 -16.80
CA PRO A 95 5.51 -7.77 -16.51
C PRO A 95 6.13 -6.62 -17.29
N ASP A 96 5.65 -6.36 -18.51
CA ASP A 96 6.15 -5.27 -19.36
C ASP A 96 5.64 -3.88 -18.94
N ARG A 97 4.69 -3.82 -17.99
CA ARG A 97 4.09 -2.57 -17.50
C ARG A 97 4.67 -2.15 -16.16
N VAL A 98 5.38 -3.05 -15.47
CA VAL A 98 5.94 -2.82 -14.14
C VAL A 98 7.44 -2.97 -14.21
N SER A 99 8.17 -1.90 -13.98
CA SER A 99 9.63 -1.87 -14.04
C SER A 99 10.29 -2.26 -12.71
N ARG A 100 9.70 -1.84 -11.59
CA ARG A 100 10.19 -2.07 -10.22
C ARG A 100 9.04 -2.20 -9.24
N LEU A 101 9.30 -2.80 -8.07
CA LEU A 101 8.33 -2.92 -6.98
C LEU A 101 8.89 -2.37 -5.66
N GLY A 102 8.07 -1.56 -4.97
CA GLY A 102 8.25 -1.24 -3.56
C GLY A 102 7.11 -1.86 -2.74
N LEU A 103 7.41 -2.76 -1.83
CA LEU A 103 6.42 -3.50 -1.04
C LEU A 103 6.55 -3.10 0.44
N ILE A 104 5.62 -2.31 0.94
CA ILE A 104 5.69 -1.72 2.28
C ILE A 104 4.66 -2.38 3.20
N ALA A 105 5.12 -2.98 4.29
CA ALA A 105 4.28 -3.67 5.28
C ALA A 105 3.33 -4.67 4.60
N GLY A 106 3.87 -5.52 3.73
CA GLY A 106 3.13 -6.49 2.90
C GLY A 106 3.40 -7.94 3.27
N ALA A 107 2.63 -8.81 2.63
CA ALA A 107 2.78 -10.26 2.66
C ALA A 107 2.21 -10.85 1.35
N LEU A 108 2.47 -12.15 1.07
CA LEU A 108 1.90 -12.84 -0.10
C LEU A 108 0.43 -13.24 0.06
N ALA A 109 -0.09 -13.18 1.29
CA ALA A 109 -1.50 -13.36 1.62
C ALA A 109 -1.80 -12.55 2.89
N ILE A 110 -2.98 -11.97 2.95
CA ILE A 110 -3.44 -11.16 4.09
C ILE A 110 -4.81 -11.71 4.53
N PRO A 111 -4.83 -12.84 5.25
CA PRO A 111 -6.08 -13.40 5.76
C PRO A 111 -6.71 -12.47 6.80
N VAL A 112 -8.01 -12.30 6.72
CA VAL A 112 -8.79 -11.43 7.59
C VAL A 112 -9.68 -12.28 8.48
N ASN A 113 -9.68 -12.04 9.80
CA ASN A 113 -10.51 -12.78 10.71
C ASN A 113 -12.00 -12.41 10.55
N ASP A 114 -12.89 -13.39 10.82
CA ASP A 114 -14.35 -13.25 10.66
C ASP A 114 -14.95 -12.12 11.49
N GLN A 115 -14.36 -11.83 12.65
CA GLN A 115 -14.82 -10.74 13.50
C GLN A 115 -14.62 -9.38 12.83
N LEU A 116 -13.47 -9.16 12.18
CA LEU A 116 -13.19 -7.90 11.48
C LEU A 116 -14.07 -7.79 10.22
N LEU A 117 -14.26 -8.89 9.47
CA LEU A 117 -15.18 -8.93 8.33
C LEU A 117 -16.60 -8.57 8.76
N THR A 118 -17.08 -9.16 9.86
CA THR A 118 -18.41 -8.86 10.41
C THR A 118 -18.53 -7.40 10.86
N MET A 119 -17.48 -6.87 11.51
CA MET A 119 -17.48 -5.46 11.95
C MET A 119 -17.49 -4.48 10.77
N SER A 120 -16.75 -4.78 9.70
CA SER A 120 -16.70 -3.92 8.52
C SER A 120 -18.07 -3.81 7.81
N ASP A 121 -18.90 -4.84 7.94
CA ASP A 121 -20.28 -4.87 7.40
C ASP A 121 -21.28 -4.18 8.33
N LYS A 122 -21.22 -4.49 9.63
CA LYS A 122 -22.30 -4.14 10.58
C LYS A 122 -21.98 -2.97 11.52
N ALA A 123 -20.72 -2.60 11.66
CA ALA A 123 -20.24 -1.63 12.62
C ALA A 123 -18.97 -0.91 12.12
N LEU A 124 -19.07 -0.28 10.94
CA LEU A 124 -17.93 0.31 10.21
C LEU A 124 -17.05 1.18 11.11
N GLY A 125 -17.60 2.10 11.89
CA GLY A 125 -16.80 2.96 12.78
C GLY A 125 -15.99 2.18 13.81
N LYS A 126 -16.49 1.01 14.28
CA LYS A 126 -15.76 0.12 15.18
C LYS A 126 -14.65 -0.62 14.43
N ALA A 127 -14.91 -1.10 13.22
CA ALA A 127 -13.90 -1.73 12.37
C ALA A 127 -12.74 -0.77 12.09
N ILE A 128 -13.05 0.47 11.70
CA ILE A 128 -12.07 1.54 11.47
C ILE A 128 -11.21 1.77 12.73
N SER A 129 -11.83 1.92 13.89
CA SER A 129 -11.11 2.15 15.15
C SER A 129 -10.18 1.00 15.51
N VAL A 130 -10.63 -0.24 15.33
CA VAL A 130 -9.82 -1.45 15.56
C VAL A 130 -8.65 -1.51 14.60
N MET A 131 -8.87 -1.32 13.29
CA MET A 131 -7.82 -1.33 12.29
C MET A 131 -6.80 -0.21 12.54
N THR A 132 -7.26 0.99 12.84
CA THR A 132 -6.36 2.12 13.15
C THR A 132 -5.50 1.79 14.37
N SER A 133 -6.10 1.27 15.44
CA SER A 133 -5.36 0.90 16.65
C SER A 133 -4.35 -0.23 16.41
N TRP A 134 -4.71 -1.23 15.63
CA TRP A 134 -3.81 -2.35 15.33
C TRP A 134 -2.70 -1.97 14.34
N GLY A 135 -3.02 -1.10 13.40
CA GLY A 135 -2.09 -0.67 12.35
C GLY A 135 -0.96 0.21 12.86
N HIS A 136 -1.11 0.87 13.99
CA HIS A 136 -0.05 1.73 14.53
C HIS A 136 0.78 1.04 15.60
N GLY A 137 2.08 1.31 15.59
CA GLY A 137 3.03 0.81 16.56
C GLY A 137 2.89 1.46 17.94
N PRO A 138 3.59 0.94 18.98
CA PRO A 138 3.46 1.43 20.34
C PRO A 138 3.74 2.92 20.50
N MET A 139 4.67 3.46 19.75
CA MET A 139 5.05 4.88 19.83
C MET A 139 3.93 5.81 19.36
N ALA A 140 3.15 5.41 18.37
CA ALA A 140 2.01 6.19 17.88
C ALA A 140 0.86 6.30 18.89
N HIS A 141 0.79 5.38 19.86
CA HIS A 141 -0.16 5.42 20.96
C HIS A 141 0.31 6.26 22.15
N MET A 142 1.62 6.45 22.31
CA MET A 142 2.25 7.11 23.46
C MET A 142 2.71 8.52 23.14
N HIS A 143 3.24 8.73 21.97
CA HIS A 143 3.83 9.99 21.53
C HIS A 143 3.19 10.36 20.20
N ASP A 144 2.44 11.41 20.22
CA ASP A 144 1.84 11.92 19.01
C ASP A 144 2.89 12.31 17.99
N ASN A 145 3.09 11.51 17.01
CA ASN A 145 3.33 11.81 15.63
C ASN A 145 4.65 12.54 15.22
N THR A 146 5.04 12.24 14.01
CA THR A 146 6.11 12.90 13.25
C THR A 146 5.69 14.28 12.70
N GLN A 147 4.44 14.69 12.89
CA GLN A 147 3.92 15.99 12.42
C GLN A 147 3.21 16.73 13.57
N PRO A 148 3.63 17.95 13.92
CA PRO A 148 2.96 18.75 14.95
C PRO A 148 1.47 18.94 14.64
N GLY A 149 0.63 18.77 15.66
CA GLY A 149 -0.80 18.97 15.55
C GLY A 149 -1.62 17.83 14.94
N HIS A 150 -0.98 16.71 14.59
CA HIS A 150 -1.66 15.50 14.12
C HIS A 150 -1.65 14.40 15.17
N SER A 151 -2.77 13.73 15.35
CA SER A 151 -2.84 12.43 16.04
C SER A 151 -2.83 11.33 14.97
N PHE A 152 -1.89 10.40 15.03
CA PHE A 152 -1.85 9.23 14.11
C PHE A 152 -3.17 8.49 14.08
N LEU A 153 -3.71 8.17 15.27
CA LEU A 153 -4.97 7.44 15.38
C LEU A 153 -6.16 8.28 14.89
N GLY A 154 -6.20 9.56 15.25
CA GLY A 154 -7.23 10.48 14.80
C GLY A 154 -7.19 10.72 13.30
N TYR A 155 -5.99 10.79 12.71
CA TYR A 155 -5.82 10.93 11.27
C TYR A 155 -6.27 9.65 10.55
N GLY A 156 -5.79 8.48 10.98
CA GLY A 156 -6.16 7.19 10.39
C GLY A 156 -7.67 6.95 10.42
N ASN A 157 -8.31 7.23 11.56
CA ASN A 157 -9.78 7.13 11.67
C ASN A 157 -10.52 8.02 10.66
N ARG A 158 -10.12 9.30 10.56
CA ARG A 158 -10.75 10.24 9.60
C ARG A 158 -10.49 9.87 8.15
N LEU A 159 -9.28 9.43 7.84
CA LEU A 159 -8.91 8.99 6.50
C LEU A 159 -9.79 7.83 6.04
N MET A 160 -9.90 6.78 6.86
CA MET A 160 -10.73 5.62 6.52
C MET A 160 -12.23 5.96 6.48
N ALA A 161 -12.70 6.83 7.36
CA ALA A 161 -14.10 7.27 7.39
C ALA A 161 -14.49 8.21 6.22
N SER A 162 -13.52 8.71 5.45
CA SER A 162 -13.79 9.57 4.28
C SER A 162 -14.09 8.81 2.99
N ASN A 163 -13.94 7.50 3.00
CA ASN A 163 -14.23 6.64 1.84
C ASN A 163 -15.71 6.27 1.76
N HIS A 164 -16.13 5.64 0.64
CA HIS A 164 -17.46 5.04 0.54
C HIS A 164 -17.67 4.03 1.67
N ALA A 165 -18.90 3.96 2.20
CA ALA A 165 -19.21 3.13 3.37
C ALA A 165 -18.81 1.66 3.23
N ASP A 166 -18.89 1.12 2.01
CA ASP A 166 -18.58 -0.29 1.73
C ASP A 166 -17.11 -0.54 1.37
N ALA A 167 -16.29 0.51 1.19
CA ALA A 167 -14.92 0.39 0.70
C ALA A 167 -14.07 -0.55 1.59
N LEU A 168 -14.08 -0.33 2.89
CA LEU A 168 -13.32 -1.17 3.82
C LEU A 168 -13.74 -2.63 3.76
N ARG A 169 -15.07 -2.90 3.66
CA ARG A 169 -15.57 -4.27 3.58
C ARG A 169 -15.09 -4.98 2.32
N HIS A 170 -15.20 -4.33 1.16
CA HIS A 170 -14.74 -4.89 -0.12
C HIS A 170 -13.24 -5.18 -0.09
N ASP A 171 -12.44 -4.26 0.40
CA ASP A 171 -10.99 -4.43 0.52
C ASP A 171 -10.62 -5.62 1.41
N LEU A 172 -11.24 -5.75 2.58
CA LEU A 172 -10.97 -6.84 3.49
C LEU A 172 -11.37 -8.21 2.89
N VAL A 173 -12.49 -8.26 2.18
CA VAL A 173 -12.94 -9.46 1.46
C VAL A 173 -11.98 -9.79 0.32
N ALA A 174 -11.56 -8.81 -0.48
CA ALA A 174 -10.58 -8.99 -1.55
C ALA A 174 -9.24 -9.54 -1.02
N CYS A 175 -8.72 -8.97 0.07
CA CYS A 175 -7.52 -9.48 0.73
C CYS A 175 -7.67 -10.91 1.23
N ASN A 176 -8.79 -11.21 1.89
CA ASN A 176 -9.06 -12.53 2.46
C ASN A 176 -9.18 -13.63 1.40
N ASN A 177 -9.72 -13.28 0.24
CA ASN A 177 -9.95 -14.22 -0.86
C ASN A 177 -8.74 -14.41 -1.77
N TYR A 178 -7.77 -13.47 -1.75
CA TYR A 178 -6.60 -13.55 -2.62
C TYR A 178 -5.66 -14.68 -2.22
N SER A 179 -5.54 -15.67 -3.08
CA SER A 179 -4.72 -16.87 -2.86
C SER A 179 -3.54 -17.03 -3.83
N SER A 180 -3.46 -16.15 -4.83
CA SER A 180 -2.48 -16.26 -5.93
C SER A 180 -1.09 -15.72 -5.59
N GLY A 181 -0.89 -15.04 -4.44
CA GLY A 181 0.32 -14.29 -4.12
C GLY A 181 1.62 -15.09 -4.24
N LYS A 182 1.65 -16.35 -3.79
CA LYS A 182 2.85 -17.19 -3.92
C LYS A 182 3.17 -17.55 -5.38
N VAL A 183 2.15 -17.82 -6.18
CA VAL A 183 2.30 -18.15 -7.60
C VAL A 183 2.69 -16.90 -8.39
N ALA A 184 2.13 -15.75 -8.03
CA ALA A 184 2.47 -14.46 -8.63
C ALA A 184 3.93 -14.08 -8.31
N ALA A 185 4.36 -14.16 -7.04
CA ALA A 185 5.73 -13.84 -6.64
C ALA A 185 6.79 -14.66 -7.40
N ALA A 186 6.51 -15.94 -7.66
CA ALA A 186 7.42 -16.81 -8.43
C ALA A 186 7.63 -16.38 -9.89
N LYS A 187 6.78 -15.51 -10.44
CA LYS A 187 6.89 -14.98 -11.80
C LYS A 187 7.60 -13.63 -11.86
N ILE A 188 7.80 -12.97 -10.71
CA ILE A 188 8.35 -11.62 -10.63
C ILE A 188 9.87 -11.68 -10.75
N THR A 189 10.41 -10.99 -11.74
CA THR A 189 11.86 -10.82 -11.98
C THR A 189 12.31 -9.38 -11.78
N GLN A 190 11.36 -8.45 -11.65
CA GLN A 190 11.64 -7.03 -11.46
C GLN A 190 12.38 -6.79 -10.14
N PRO A 191 13.31 -5.81 -10.12
CA PRO A 191 13.90 -5.35 -8.87
C PRO A 191 12.82 -4.99 -7.85
N THR A 192 12.94 -5.49 -6.63
CA THR A 192 11.93 -5.31 -5.59
C THR A 192 12.56 -4.89 -4.27
N LEU A 193 12.02 -3.81 -3.68
CA LEU A 193 12.35 -3.38 -2.32
C LEU A 193 11.20 -3.75 -1.37
N CYS A 194 11.52 -4.51 -0.32
CA CYS A 194 10.60 -4.81 0.77
C CYS A 194 10.94 -3.96 2.01
N ILE A 195 10.02 -3.08 2.44
CA ILE A 195 10.17 -2.29 3.68
C ILE A 195 9.19 -2.85 4.71
N LEU A 196 9.73 -3.42 5.79
CA LEU A 196 8.98 -4.15 6.81
C LEU A 196 9.05 -3.46 8.16
N ALA A 197 8.01 -3.60 8.97
CA ALA A 197 7.99 -3.08 10.34
C ALA A 197 8.17 -4.20 11.35
N ALA A 198 9.10 -4.02 12.29
CA ALA A 198 9.39 -5.03 13.31
C ALA A 198 8.22 -5.28 14.27
N SER A 199 7.37 -4.27 14.50
CA SER A 199 6.20 -4.35 15.39
C SER A 199 4.86 -4.39 14.65
N ASP A 200 4.87 -4.79 13.37
CA ASP A 200 3.65 -4.93 12.57
C ASP A 200 2.77 -6.07 13.11
N ARG A 201 1.54 -5.74 13.45
CA ARG A 201 0.55 -6.65 14.01
C ARG A 201 -0.47 -7.12 12.97
N MET A 202 -0.55 -6.43 11.80
CA MET A 202 -1.48 -6.74 10.71
C MET A 202 -0.82 -7.68 9.69
N THR A 203 0.40 -7.34 9.25
CA THR A 203 1.25 -8.21 8.41
C THR A 203 2.58 -8.45 9.14
N PRO A 204 2.61 -9.33 10.15
CA PRO A 204 3.79 -9.58 10.95
C PRO A 204 5.05 -9.82 10.14
N VAL A 205 6.18 -9.27 10.58
CA VAL A 205 7.47 -9.25 9.88
C VAL A 205 7.91 -10.62 9.32
N LYS A 206 7.51 -11.72 9.96
CA LYS A 206 7.79 -13.08 9.47
C LYS A 206 7.16 -13.36 8.11
N PHE A 207 5.96 -12.82 7.84
CA PHE A 207 5.29 -12.98 6.54
C PHE A 207 5.87 -12.07 5.48
N GLY A 208 6.29 -10.85 5.87
CA GLY A 208 7.04 -9.94 5.01
C GLY A 208 8.41 -10.52 4.61
N ASN A 209 9.11 -11.17 5.54
CA ASN A 209 10.35 -11.88 5.25
C ASN A 209 10.10 -13.04 4.26
N ALA A 210 9.08 -13.86 4.49
CA ALA A 210 8.72 -14.94 3.58
C ALA A 210 8.34 -14.43 2.17
N MET A 211 7.70 -13.25 2.09
CA MET A 211 7.44 -12.58 0.82
C MET A 211 8.76 -12.19 0.14
N ALA A 212 9.66 -11.51 0.82
CA ALA A 212 10.96 -11.12 0.27
C ALA A 212 11.78 -12.34 -0.18
N ASP A 213 11.80 -13.42 0.61
CA ASP A 213 12.51 -14.66 0.28
C ASP A 213 11.93 -15.38 -0.95
N SER A 214 10.68 -15.09 -1.32
CA SER A 214 10.01 -15.68 -2.50
C SER A 214 10.27 -14.89 -3.79
N LEU A 215 10.88 -13.71 -3.70
CA LEU A 215 11.15 -12.81 -4.82
C LEU A 215 12.63 -12.92 -5.21
N VAL A 216 12.90 -13.29 -6.46
CA VAL A 216 14.27 -13.62 -6.94
C VAL A 216 15.22 -12.42 -6.90
N ASN A 217 14.71 -11.21 -7.07
CA ASN A 217 15.50 -9.98 -7.11
C ASN A 217 14.98 -8.98 -6.08
N SER A 218 15.09 -9.34 -4.79
CA SER A 218 14.59 -8.52 -3.71
C SER A 218 15.66 -8.10 -2.73
N GLU A 219 15.56 -6.87 -2.25
CA GLU A 219 16.25 -6.36 -1.07
C GLU A 219 15.23 -6.03 0.03
N ARG A 220 15.66 -6.03 1.29
CA ARG A 220 14.76 -5.75 2.41
C ARG A 220 15.37 -4.78 3.41
N VAL A 221 14.49 -3.93 3.96
CA VAL A 221 14.77 -3.03 5.07
C VAL A 221 13.75 -3.30 6.17
N ILE A 222 14.21 -3.52 7.41
CA ILE A 222 13.32 -3.72 8.56
C ILE A 222 13.46 -2.52 9.48
N LEU A 223 12.33 -1.83 9.73
CA LEU A 223 12.27 -0.63 10.57
C LEU A 223 11.76 -0.99 11.97
N ASN A 224 12.57 -0.66 12.99
CA ASN A 224 12.25 -0.91 14.39
C ASN A 224 11.33 0.17 14.97
N GLY A 225 10.53 -0.21 15.97
CA GLY A 225 9.70 0.72 16.75
C GLY A 225 8.49 1.29 15.97
N ALA A 226 8.17 0.73 14.82
CA ALA A 226 7.01 1.12 14.04
C ALA A 226 6.04 -0.06 13.86
N GLY A 227 4.78 0.26 13.65
CA GLY A 227 3.74 -0.69 13.27
C GLY A 227 3.54 -0.77 11.77
N HIS A 228 2.34 -1.14 11.38
CA HIS A 228 1.94 -1.35 9.99
C HIS A 228 1.95 -0.07 9.15
N MET A 229 1.67 1.08 9.76
CA MET A 229 1.52 2.37 9.05
C MET A 229 2.86 3.07 8.78
N LEU A 230 3.84 2.32 8.25
CA LEU A 230 5.19 2.80 7.94
C LEU A 230 5.25 4.12 7.16
N PRO A 231 4.40 4.37 6.13
CA PRO A 231 4.43 5.64 5.41
C PRO A 231 4.20 6.87 6.30
N ALA A 232 3.44 6.71 7.39
CA ALA A 232 3.16 7.76 8.36
C ALA A 232 4.10 7.71 9.57
N GLU A 233 4.39 6.52 10.11
CA GLU A 233 5.16 6.36 11.34
C GLU A 233 6.68 6.57 11.15
N ARG A 234 7.21 6.23 9.97
CA ARG A 234 8.64 6.32 9.62
C ARG A 234 8.84 6.93 8.23
N PRO A 235 8.27 8.14 7.98
CA PRO A 235 8.29 8.72 6.63
C PRO A 235 9.70 9.01 6.10
N ALA A 236 10.64 9.40 6.95
CA ALA A 236 12.01 9.69 6.55
C ALA A 236 12.73 8.42 6.09
N GLU A 237 12.65 7.36 6.90
CA GLU A 237 13.30 6.08 6.61
C GLU A 237 12.68 5.39 5.38
N VAL A 238 11.35 5.47 5.23
CA VAL A 238 10.64 4.97 4.04
C VAL A 238 11.08 5.74 2.79
N ASN A 239 11.14 7.07 2.87
CA ASN A 239 11.57 7.92 1.77
C ASN A 239 13.02 7.66 1.37
N ASP A 240 13.91 7.49 2.35
CA ASP A 240 15.34 7.23 2.09
C ASP A 240 15.56 5.85 1.47
N ALA A 241 14.88 4.80 1.96
CA ALA A 241 14.94 3.47 1.38
C ALA A 241 14.46 3.46 -0.08
N LEU A 242 13.28 4.06 -0.34
CA LEU A 242 12.75 4.19 -1.70
C LEU A 242 13.68 5.02 -2.60
N ARG A 243 14.25 6.12 -2.10
CA ARG A 243 15.16 6.96 -2.88
C ARG A 243 16.42 6.22 -3.29
N HIS A 244 17.03 5.42 -2.41
CA HIS A 244 18.19 4.62 -2.75
C HIS A 244 17.85 3.56 -3.79
N PHE A 245 16.75 2.87 -3.61
CA PHE A 245 16.24 1.86 -4.54
C PHE A 245 15.92 2.41 -5.93
N LEU A 246 15.35 3.61 -6.01
CA LEU A 246 15.02 4.24 -7.29
C LEU A 246 16.26 4.81 -8.02
N ALA A 247 17.38 5.00 -7.31
CA ALA A 247 18.63 5.48 -7.88
C ALA A 247 19.57 4.35 -8.34
N SER A 248 19.28 3.10 -7.95
CA SER A 248 20.00 1.90 -8.40
C SER A 248 19.49 1.45 -9.77
#